data_ea7e2049d27924fc50738431fda6b445
#
_entry.id   ea7e2049d27924fc50738431fda6b445
#
_cell.length_a   1.000
_cell.length_b   1.000
_cell.length_c   1.000
_cell.angle_alpha   90.00
_cell.angle_beta   90.00
_cell.angle_gamma   90.00
#
_symmetry.space_group_name_H-M   'P 1'
#
loop_
_entity.id
_entity.type
_entity.pdbx_description
1 polymer ?
#
loop_
_entity_poly.entity_id
_entity_poly.type
_entity_poly.pdbx_seq_one_letter_code
_entity_poly.pdbx_strand_id
1 'polypeptide(L)'
;GGPNFLPGEHVYAAAREALEKDSGQYGNNRGSDALLDAFLEHIEQIGMTGYGRVNCATGIGAKHVIYNLAEALLDEGDTITFPVPYWTSYLDMAEIVNAKVDLLPCPASQDYKMTPAQLDVALAKKPKVFLFNNPSNPTGMVYTKDEVHALADVLVKYPDTWIITDDIYNRMLFDGLEYTNFVMARAEWRDRGLLIDSLHRPSRRRGGPGGVSARRAGGARAGAASDRL
;
A
#
# COMPACT_ATOMS: atom_id res chain seq x y z
N GLY A 1 16.34 -9.49 -0.59
CA GLY A 1 16.56 -10.65 -1.42
C GLY A 1 15.74 -10.60 -2.69
N GLY A 2 16.38 -10.90 -3.82
CA GLY A 2 15.69 -11.05 -5.09
C GLY A 2 14.96 -12.38 -5.17
N PRO A 3 13.95 -12.48 -6.02
CA PRO A 3 13.26 -13.74 -6.25
C PRO A 3 14.12 -14.74 -7.02
N ASN A 4 14.03 -16.02 -6.66
CA ASN A 4 14.81 -17.11 -7.25
C ASN A 4 14.24 -17.66 -8.56
N PHE A 5 13.08 -17.18 -9.00
CA PHE A 5 12.40 -17.68 -10.21
C PHE A 5 12.33 -16.58 -11.27
N LEU A 6 12.53 -16.97 -12.52
CA LEU A 6 12.36 -16.08 -13.67
C LEU A 6 10.88 -15.89 -14.00
N PRO A 7 10.51 -14.78 -14.62
CA PRO A 7 9.18 -14.60 -15.22
C PRO A 7 8.88 -15.70 -16.25
N GLY A 8 7.61 -16.01 -16.42
CA GLY A 8 7.21 -16.92 -17.51
C GLY A 8 7.43 -16.29 -18.89
N GLU A 9 7.63 -17.12 -19.93
CA GLU A 9 7.90 -16.65 -21.30
C GLU A 9 6.82 -15.68 -21.83
N HIS A 10 5.55 -15.85 -21.43
CA HIS A 10 4.46 -14.93 -21.80
C HIS A 10 4.71 -13.47 -21.35
N VAL A 11 5.43 -13.28 -20.23
CA VAL A 11 5.80 -11.94 -19.73
C VAL A 11 6.87 -11.33 -20.62
N TYR A 12 7.88 -12.12 -21.00
CA TYR A 12 8.93 -11.66 -21.92
C TYR A 12 8.37 -11.37 -23.30
N ALA A 13 7.45 -12.21 -23.79
CA ALA A 13 6.78 -11.98 -25.08
C ALA A 13 5.98 -10.67 -25.08
N ALA A 14 5.20 -10.41 -24.04
CA ALA A 14 4.44 -9.17 -23.90
C ALA A 14 5.36 -7.94 -23.80
N ALA A 15 6.48 -8.07 -23.09
CA ALA A 15 7.45 -6.97 -22.99
C ALA A 15 8.12 -6.66 -24.35
N ARG A 16 8.51 -7.69 -25.13
CA ARG A 16 9.05 -7.51 -26.49
C ARG A 16 8.03 -6.83 -27.39
N GLU A 17 6.80 -7.31 -27.41
CA GLU A 17 5.72 -6.73 -28.19
C GLU A 17 5.46 -5.27 -27.83
N ALA A 18 5.47 -4.93 -26.54
CA ALA A 18 5.29 -3.56 -26.09
C ALA A 18 6.42 -2.65 -26.56
N LEU A 19 7.68 -3.10 -26.48
CA LEU A 19 8.84 -2.35 -26.97
C LEU A 19 8.80 -2.09 -28.48
N GLU A 20 8.27 -3.02 -29.26
CA GLU A 20 8.11 -2.87 -30.70
C GLU A 20 7.00 -1.89 -31.10
N LYS A 21 5.94 -1.82 -30.28
CA LYS A 21 4.77 -0.97 -30.56
C LYS A 21 4.89 0.45 -30.00
N ASP A 22 5.56 0.58 -28.86
CA ASP A 22 5.68 1.86 -28.13
C ASP A 22 7.13 2.35 -28.18
N SER A 23 7.37 3.30 -29.03
CA SER A 23 8.70 3.90 -29.28
C SER A 23 9.12 4.94 -28.26
N GLY A 24 8.68 4.81 -26.98
CA GLY A 24 9.14 5.67 -25.90
C GLY A 24 8.49 7.06 -25.87
N GLN A 25 7.25 7.16 -26.30
CA GLN A 25 6.46 8.39 -26.14
C GLN A 25 6.05 8.62 -24.67
N TYR A 26 5.90 9.88 -24.29
CA TYR A 26 5.37 10.22 -22.97
C TYR A 26 3.93 9.72 -22.85
N GLY A 27 3.67 8.92 -21.80
CA GLY A 27 2.34 8.45 -21.45
C GLY A 27 1.65 9.32 -20.40
N ASN A 28 0.53 8.85 -19.89
CA ASN A 28 -0.16 9.47 -18.76
C ASN A 28 0.70 9.32 -17.49
N ASN A 29 0.85 10.41 -16.73
CA ASN A 29 1.64 10.44 -15.48
C ASN A 29 1.17 9.43 -14.43
N ARG A 30 -0.11 9.03 -14.45
CA ARG A 30 -0.66 8.00 -13.56
C ARG A 30 -0.44 6.57 -14.05
N GLY A 31 0.07 6.37 -15.25
CA GLY A 31 0.30 5.08 -15.88
C GLY A 31 -0.56 4.86 -17.12
N SER A 32 -0.25 3.83 -17.90
CA SER A 32 -1.03 3.48 -19.08
C SER A 32 -2.42 2.98 -18.68
N ASP A 33 -3.41 3.29 -19.51
CA ASP A 33 -4.80 2.85 -19.30
C ASP A 33 -4.91 1.33 -19.13
N ALA A 34 -4.18 0.57 -19.95
CA ALA A 34 -4.16 -0.89 -19.86
C ALA A 34 -3.63 -1.41 -18.52
N LEU A 35 -2.61 -0.75 -17.93
CA LEU A 35 -2.09 -1.13 -16.62
C LEU A 35 -3.06 -0.76 -15.50
N LEU A 36 -3.69 0.41 -15.59
CA LEU A 36 -4.70 0.84 -14.62
C LEU A 36 -5.93 -0.08 -14.65
N ASP A 37 -6.40 -0.47 -15.84
CA ASP A 37 -7.51 -1.41 -15.98
C ASP A 37 -7.18 -2.79 -15.41
N ALA A 38 -6.00 -3.32 -15.70
CA ALA A 38 -5.55 -4.60 -15.15
C ALA A 38 -5.43 -4.56 -13.62
N PHE A 39 -5.05 -3.41 -13.05
CA PHE A 39 -5.02 -3.22 -11.61
C PHE A 39 -6.43 -3.14 -11.02
N LEU A 40 -7.35 -2.43 -11.66
CA LEU A 40 -8.75 -2.35 -11.23
C LEU A 40 -9.40 -3.73 -11.24
N GLU A 41 -9.20 -4.51 -12.30
CA GLU A 41 -9.67 -5.90 -12.36
C GLU A 41 -9.10 -6.73 -11.20
N HIS A 42 -7.81 -6.57 -10.91
CA HIS A 42 -7.18 -7.29 -9.81
C HIS A 42 -7.79 -6.93 -8.44
N ILE A 43 -7.96 -5.64 -8.13
CA ILE A 43 -8.54 -5.23 -6.83
C ILE A 43 -10.01 -5.61 -6.71
N GLU A 44 -10.76 -5.64 -7.83
CA GLU A 44 -12.12 -6.13 -7.84
C GLU A 44 -12.21 -7.64 -7.51
N GLN A 45 -11.28 -8.45 -8.05
CA GLN A 45 -11.16 -9.89 -7.74
C GLN A 45 -10.89 -10.16 -6.26
N ILE A 46 -10.22 -9.26 -5.55
CA ILE A 46 -9.99 -9.37 -4.10
C ILE A 46 -11.09 -8.70 -3.27
N GLY A 47 -12.18 -8.25 -3.88
CA GLY A 47 -13.35 -7.69 -3.19
C GLY A 47 -13.33 -6.17 -2.99
N MET A 48 -12.39 -5.45 -3.58
CA MET A 48 -12.36 -3.99 -3.55
C MET A 48 -13.06 -3.41 -4.78
N THR A 49 -14.32 -3.05 -4.63
CA THR A 49 -15.16 -2.55 -5.73
C THR A 49 -15.41 -1.03 -5.66
N GLY A 50 -15.84 -0.43 -6.77
CA GLY A 50 -16.25 0.97 -6.84
C GLY A 50 -15.08 1.96 -7.04
N TYR A 51 -13.92 1.48 -7.50
CA TYR A 51 -12.80 2.28 -7.94
C TYR A 51 -12.79 2.43 -9.45
N GLY A 52 -12.24 3.52 -9.95
CA GLY A 52 -11.99 3.78 -11.36
C GLY A 52 -10.56 4.25 -11.60
N ARG A 53 -10.16 4.45 -12.84
CA ARG A 53 -8.80 4.89 -13.20
C ARG A 53 -8.37 6.16 -12.48
N VAL A 54 -9.31 7.07 -12.19
CA VAL A 54 -9.05 8.32 -11.43
C VAL A 54 -8.58 8.07 -10.00
N ASN A 55 -8.82 6.88 -9.47
CA ASN A 55 -8.43 6.47 -8.12
C ASN A 55 -7.09 5.72 -8.10
N CYS A 56 -6.47 5.50 -9.25
CA CYS A 56 -5.29 4.68 -9.40
C CYS A 56 -4.11 5.48 -9.96
N ALA A 57 -2.93 5.17 -9.48
CA ALA A 57 -1.67 5.65 -10.05
C ALA A 57 -0.61 4.55 -9.99
N THR A 58 0.31 4.56 -10.94
CA THR A 58 1.41 3.59 -11.01
C THR A 58 2.75 4.26 -10.75
N GLY A 59 3.75 3.46 -10.39
CA GLY A 59 5.12 3.91 -10.21
C GLY A 59 6.11 2.79 -10.53
N ILE A 60 7.39 3.11 -10.53
CA ILE A 60 8.49 2.17 -10.80
C ILE A 60 8.83 1.30 -9.58
N GLY A 61 7.80 0.72 -8.96
CA GLY A 61 7.89 -0.14 -7.79
C GLY A 61 7.22 0.46 -6.56
N ALA A 62 6.88 -0.40 -5.58
CA ALA A 62 6.18 0.01 -4.37
C ALA A 62 6.94 1.10 -3.58
N LYS A 63 8.29 1.02 -3.54
CA LYS A 63 9.11 2.06 -2.90
C LYS A 63 8.84 3.45 -3.46
N HIS A 64 8.80 3.57 -4.79
CA HIS A 64 8.52 4.85 -5.44
C HIS A 64 7.09 5.34 -5.14
N VAL A 65 6.11 4.43 -5.14
CA VAL A 65 4.72 4.79 -4.82
C VAL A 65 4.59 5.26 -3.37
N ILE A 66 5.21 4.54 -2.41
CA ILE A 66 5.18 4.93 -0.99
C ILE A 66 5.85 6.29 -0.78
N TYR A 67 6.99 6.52 -1.43
CA TYR A 67 7.67 7.81 -1.37
C TYR A 67 6.79 8.95 -1.90
N ASN A 68 6.17 8.76 -3.07
CA ASN A 68 5.24 9.76 -3.64
C ASN A 68 4.04 10.02 -2.71
N LEU A 69 3.54 9.00 -2.02
CA LEU A 69 2.48 9.18 -1.04
C LEU A 69 2.97 9.93 0.20
N ALA A 70 4.20 9.68 0.65
CA ALA A 70 4.79 10.44 1.75
C ALA A 70 4.93 11.91 1.38
N GLU A 71 5.46 12.23 0.20
CA GLU A 71 5.56 13.59 -0.33
C GLU A 71 4.19 14.29 -0.47
N ALA A 72 3.16 13.55 -0.87
CA ALA A 72 1.83 14.11 -1.10
C ALA A 72 1.04 14.35 0.20
N LEU A 73 1.29 13.55 1.23
CA LEU A 73 0.48 13.52 2.44
C LEU A 73 1.16 14.21 3.63
N LEU A 74 2.49 14.25 3.68
CA LEU A 74 3.25 14.72 4.84
C LEU A 74 3.93 16.05 4.50
N ASP A 75 3.76 17.01 5.40
CA ASP A 75 4.55 18.23 5.43
C ASP A 75 5.57 18.14 6.58
N GLU A 76 6.57 19.06 6.58
CA GLU A 76 7.56 19.15 7.65
C GLU A 76 6.91 19.19 9.04
N GLY A 77 7.31 18.28 9.90
CA GLY A 77 6.81 18.18 11.27
C GLY A 77 5.52 17.37 11.45
N ASP A 78 4.85 16.96 10.36
CA ASP A 78 3.79 15.97 10.42
C ASP A 78 4.32 14.63 10.98
N THR A 79 3.44 13.81 11.54
CA THR A 79 3.84 12.54 12.12
C THR A 79 3.29 11.38 11.30
N ILE A 80 4.18 10.43 10.95
CA ILE A 80 3.83 9.11 10.47
C ILE A 80 4.09 8.07 11.55
N THR A 81 3.17 7.10 11.70
CA THR A 81 3.35 5.98 12.63
C THR A 81 3.28 4.64 11.90
N PHE A 82 4.09 3.68 12.33
CA PHE A 82 4.07 2.31 11.83
C PHE A 82 4.64 1.31 12.85
N PRO A 83 4.25 0.01 12.75
CA PRO A 83 4.72 -1.05 13.64
C PRO A 83 6.21 -1.33 13.48
N VAL A 84 6.84 -1.77 14.57
CA VAL A 84 8.22 -2.28 14.60
C VAL A 84 8.18 -3.79 14.95
N PRO A 85 8.88 -4.66 14.21
CA PRO A 85 9.80 -4.43 13.09
C PRO A 85 9.12 -3.97 11.80
N TYR A 86 9.86 -3.21 10.98
CA TYR A 86 9.38 -2.64 9.73
C TYR A 86 10.43 -2.75 8.61
N TRP A 87 10.01 -2.55 7.37
CA TRP A 87 10.94 -2.40 6.25
C TRP A 87 11.68 -1.05 6.35
N THR A 88 13.00 -1.10 6.45
CA THR A 88 13.87 0.06 6.77
C THR A 88 13.61 1.30 5.90
N SER A 89 13.20 1.10 4.65
CA SER A 89 12.93 2.22 3.74
C SER A 89 11.75 3.11 4.18
N TYR A 90 10.86 2.67 5.06
CA TYR A 90 9.80 3.55 5.58
C TYR A 90 10.37 4.70 6.39
N LEU A 91 11.38 4.41 7.22
CA LEU A 91 12.08 5.44 7.98
C LEU A 91 12.82 6.41 7.05
N ASP A 92 13.59 5.87 6.10
CA ASP A 92 14.33 6.69 5.13
C ASP A 92 13.42 7.66 4.39
N MET A 93 12.25 7.19 3.93
CA MET A 93 11.28 8.04 3.23
C MET A 93 10.66 9.12 4.11
N ALA A 94 10.35 8.78 5.38
CA ALA A 94 9.83 9.75 6.33
C ALA A 94 10.86 10.84 6.64
N GLU A 95 12.13 10.48 6.77
CA GLU A 95 13.23 11.42 6.99
C GLU A 95 13.43 12.37 5.80
N ILE A 96 13.35 11.84 4.56
CA ILE A 96 13.50 12.67 3.35
C ILE A 96 12.44 13.77 3.27
N VAL A 97 11.20 13.48 3.69
CA VAL A 97 10.11 14.47 3.71
C VAL A 97 10.05 15.28 5.02
N ASN A 98 11.05 15.18 5.88
CA ASN A 98 11.14 15.83 7.18
C ASN A 98 9.95 15.55 8.11
N ALA A 99 9.33 14.38 7.98
CA ALA A 99 8.27 13.95 8.88
C ALA A 99 8.83 13.37 10.18
N LYS A 100 8.09 13.55 11.27
CA LYS A 100 8.36 12.87 12.54
C LYS A 100 7.88 11.43 12.47
N VAL A 101 8.66 10.52 13.03
CA VAL A 101 8.30 9.09 13.09
C VAL A 101 7.95 8.71 14.51
N ASP A 102 6.73 8.19 14.69
CA ASP A 102 6.29 7.55 15.95
C ASP A 102 6.24 6.04 15.76
N LEU A 103 7.18 5.34 16.35
CA LEU A 103 7.31 3.88 16.23
C LEU A 103 6.39 3.17 17.22
N LEU A 104 5.70 2.12 16.74
CA LEU A 104 4.81 1.28 17.52
C LEU A 104 5.48 -0.09 17.77
N PRO A 105 6.12 -0.33 18.95
CA PRO A 105 6.84 -1.57 19.21
C PRO A 105 5.89 -2.77 19.30
N CYS A 106 6.21 -3.81 18.53
CA CYS A 106 5.51 -5.10 18.53
C CYS A 106 6.52 -6.22 18.83
N PRO A 107 6.67 -6.62 20.10
CA PRO A 107 7.68 -7.59 20.52
C PRO A 107 7.37 -9.01 20.01
N ALA A 108 8.40 -9.85 20.02
CA ALA A 108 8.28 -11.26 19.64
C ALA A 108 7.27 -12.03 20.50
N SER A 109 7.08 -11.64 21.78
CA SER A 109 6.11 -12.24 22.67
C SER A 109 4.63 -12.03 22.26
N GLN A 110 4.38 -11.15 21.31
CA GLN A 110 3.07 -10.92 20.66
C GLN A 110 3.14 -11.15 19.14
N ASP A 111 4.01 -12.06 18.68
CA ASP A 111 4.16 -12.44 17.28
C ASP A 111 4.48 -11.25 16.35
N TYR A 112 5.15 -10.22 16.85
CA TYR A 112 5.44 -8.99 16.12
C TYR A 112 4.20 -8.28 15.55
N LYS A 113 3.03 -8.53 16.10
CA LYS A 113 1.77 -7.90 15.71
C LYS A 113 1.36 -6.85 16.73
N MET A 114 0.85 -5.71 16.30
CA MET A 114 0.26 -4.73 17.20
C MET A 114 -1.11 -5.21 17.67
N THR A 115 -1.45 -4.82 18.88
CA THR A 115 -2.80 -5.00 19.44
C THR A 115 -3.67 -3.77 19.16
N PRO A 116 -5.03 -3.91 19.19
CA PRO A 116 -5.93 -2.76 19.10
C PRO A 116 -5.65 -1.67 20.14
N ALA A 117 -5.28 -2.06 21.37
CA ALA A 117 -4.96 -1.10 22.42
C ALA A 117 -3.69 -0.29 22.12
N GLN A 118 -2.66 -0.93 21.59
CA GLN A 118 -1.43 -0.25 21.17
C GLN A 118 -1.70 0.73 20.01
N LEU A 119 -2.52 0.31 19.05
CA LEU A 119 -2.92 1.17 17.93
C LEU A 119 -3.71 2.38 18.42
N ASP A 120 -4.66 2.19 19.36
CA ASP A 120 -5.45 3.28 19.94
C ASP A 120 -4.56 4.33 20.62
N VAL A 121 -3.56 3.90 21.39
CA VAL A 121 -2.58 4.78 22.04
C VAL A 121 -1.72 5.54 21.00
N ALA A 122 -1.30 4.88 19.93
CA ALA A 122 -0.52 5.52 18.88
C ALA A 122 -1.36 6.56 18.11
N LEU A 123 -2.59 6.23 17.76
CA LEU A 123 -3.49 7.12 17.01
C LEU A 123 -4.02 8.28 17.85
N ALA A 124 -4.09 8.13 19.18
CA ALA A 124 -4.44 9.24 20.09
C ALA A 124 -3.45 10.41 20.02
N LYS A 125 -2.21 10.17 19.56
CA LYS A 125 -1.20 11.20 19.27
C LYS A 125 -1.48 11.96 17.98
N LYS A 126 -2.52 11.58 17.23
CA LYS A 126 -2.98 12.18 15.96
C LYS A 126 -1.92 12.17 14.86
N PRO A 127 -1.30 11.04 14.54
CA PRO A 127 -0.43 10.96 13.38
C PRO A 127 -1.23 11.27 12.12
N LYS A 128 -0.60 11.96 11.17
CA LYS A 128 -1.24 12.25 9.88
C LYS A 128 -1.35 11.02 9.00
N VAL A 129 -0.35 10.13 9.09
CA VAL A 129 -0.30 8.85 8.34
C VAL A 129 -0.05 7.69 9.30
N PHE A 130 -0.84 6.64 9.16
CA PHE A 130 -0.56 5.30 9.68
C PHE A 130 -0.21 4.40 8.51
N LEU A 131 1.01 3.81 8.54
CA LEU A 131 1.47 2.86 7.54
C LEU A 131 1.45 1.45 8.10
N PHE A 132 0.83 0.54 7.36
CA PHE A 132 0.64 -0.86 7.73
C PHE A 132 1.12 -1.78 6.61
N ASN A 133 1.86 -2.83 6.94
CA ASN A 133 2.34 -3.81 5.97
C ASN A 133 1.88 -5.21 6.37
N ASN A 134 1.03 -5.83 5.54
CA ASN A 134 0.46 -7.15 5.80
C ASN A 134 0.36 -7.97 4.48
N PRO A 135 1.03 -9.10 4.38
CA PRO A 135 2.04 -9.71 5.27
C PRO A 135 3.27 -8.83 5.51
N SER A 136 3.83 -8.90 6.72
CA SER A 136 4.89 -7.99 7.17
C SER A 136 6.28 -8.34 6.63
N ASN A 137 7.03 -7.33 6.24
CA ASN A 137 8.47 -7.38 6.03
C ASN A 137 9.17 -6.60 7.18
N PRO A 138 10.07 -7.19 7.99
CA PRO A 138 10.82 -8.43 7.71
C PRO A 138 10.29 -9.71 8.37
N THR A 139 9.25 -9.64 9.20
CA THR A 139 8.88 -10.72 10.12
C THR A 139 8.17 -11.89 9.42
N GLY A 140 7.52 -11.66 8.28
CA GLY A 140 6.68 -12.64 7.60
C GLY A 140 5.34 -12.90 8.30
N MET A 141 5.07 -12.22 9.41
CA MET A 141 3.81 -12.39 10.16
C MET A 141 2.63 -11.85 9.35
N VAL A 142 1.50 -12.54 9.50
CA VAL A 142 0.24 -12.20 8.83
C VAL A 142 -0.82 -11.95 9.88
N TYR A 143 -1.50 -10.82 9.77
CA TYR A 143 -2.69 -10.56 10.55
C TYR A 143 -3.87 -11.34 9.98
N THR A 144 -4.59 -12.04 10.85
CA THR A 144 -5.83 -12.72 10.48
C THR A 144 -6.92 -11.70 10.16
N LYS A 145 -7.98 -12.17 9.51
CA LYS A 145 -9.15 -11.33 9.19
C LYS A 145 -9.73 -10.67 10.44
N ASP A 146 -9.88 -11.41 11.52
CA ASP A 146 -10.44 -10.89 12.78
C ASP A 146 -9.52 -9.85 13.43
N GLU A 147 -8.19 -10.06 13.38
CA GLU A 147 -7.21 -9.08 13.86
C GLU A 147 -7.29 -7.78 13.05
N VAL A 148 -7.35 -7.86 11.72
CA VAL A 148 -7.51 -6.66 10.87
C VAL A 148 -8.82 -5.95 11.14
N HIS A 149 -9.91 -6.66 11.33
CA HIS A 149 -11.20 -6.07 11.69
C HIS A 149 -11.15 -5.34 13.05
N ALA A 150 -10.52 -5.95 14.05
CA ALA A 150 -10.36 -5.32 15.37
C ALA A 150 -9.50 -4.04 15.30
N LEU A 151 -8.45 -4.03 14.49
CA LEU A 151 -7.64 -2.83 14.24
C LEU A 151 -8.43 -1.77 13.45
N ALA A 152 -9.22 -2.18 12.45
CA ALA A 152 -10.07 -1.29 11.68
C ALA A 152 -11.12 -0.58 12.55
N ASP A 153 -11.65 -1.24 13.56
CA ASP A 153 -12.60 -0.65 14.52
C ASP A 153 -11.95 0.44 15.40
N VAL A 154 -10.67 0.28 15.72
CA VAL A 154 -9.91 1.35 16.40
C VAL A 154 -9.73 2.56 15.47
N LEU A 155 -9.32 2.31 14.24
CA LEU A 155 -9.08 3.35 13.23
C LEU A 155 -10.32 4.25 13.00
N VAL A 156 -11.53 3.71 13.09
CA VAL A 156 -12.79 4.50 12.92
C VAL A 156 -12.86 5.70 13.85
N LYS A 157 -12.26 5.63 15.03
CA LYS A 157 -12.22 6.73 16.00
C LYS A 157 -11.35 7.91 15.56
N TYR A 158 -10.46 7.69 14.58
CA TYR A 158 -9.44 8.65 14.13
C TYR A 158 -9.62 9.04 12.66
N PRO A 159 -10.68 9.79 12.34
CA PRO A 159 -11.07 10.07 10.97
C PRO A 159 -10.11 10.95 10.19
N ASP A 160 -9.17 11.62 10.82
CA ASP A 160 -8.22 12.52 10.16
C ASP A 160 -6.90 11.83 9.78
N THR A 161 -6.66 10.58 10.25
CA THR A 161 -5.47 9.81 9.92
C THR A 161 -5.63 9.12 8.56
N TRP A 162 -4.67 9.32 7.66
CA TRP A 162 -4.55 8.56 6.42
C TRP A 162 -3.98 7.18 6.67
N ILE A 163 -4.43 6.19 5.92
CA ILE A 163 -3.92 4.83 6.03
C ILE A 163 -3.22 4.46 4.73
N ILE A 164 -1.94 4.13 4.83
CA ILE A 164 -1.20 3.47 3.75
C ILE A 164 -1.11 1.99 4.11
N THR A 165 -1.69 1.12 3.29
CA THR A 165 -1.58 -0.33 3.44
C THR A 165 -0.68 -0.89 2.34
N ASP A 166 0.52 -1.32 2.75
CA ASP A 166 1.51 -1.95 1.86
C ASP A 166 1.22 -3.45 1.82
N ASP A 167 0.47 -3.86 0.81
CA ASP A 167 -0.04 -5.22 0.64
C ASP A 167 0.75 -6.01 -0.42
N ILE A 168 1.98 -5.61 -0.67
CA ILE A 168 2.86 -6.19 -1.71
C ILE A 168 3.03 -7.71 -1.60
N TYR A 169 2.76 -8.28 -0.43
CA TYR A 169 2.86 -9.73 -0.15
C TYR A 169 1.50 -10.43 -0.05
N ASN A 170 0.40 -9.78 -0.44
CA ASN A 170 -0.97 -10.26 -0.28
C ASN A 170 -1.25 -11.67 -0.85
N ARG A 171 -0.42 -12.13 -1.81
CA ARG A 171 -0.50 -13.47 -2.41
C ARG A 171 0.49 -14.48 -1.82
N MET A 172 1.30 -14.07 -0.85
CA MET A 172 2.28 -14.92 -0.18
C MET A 172 1.73 -15.39 1.18
N LEU A 173 0.55 -15.99 1.13
CA LEU A 173 -0.13 -16.55 2.30
C LEU A 173 0.05 -18.07 2.32
N PHE A 174 0.23 -18.61 3.51
CA PHE A 174 0.40 -20.03 3.77
C PHE A 174 -0.66 -20.49 4.78
N ASP A 175 -0.75 -21.79 5.00
CA ASP A 175 -1.58 -22.42 6.03
C ASP A 175 -3.08 -22.06 5.95
N GLY A 176 -3.59 -21.78 4.75
CA GLY A 176 -4.99 -21.46 4.53
C GLY A 176 -5.43 -20.07 5.02
N LEU A 177 -4.48 -19.18 5.32
CA LEU A 177 -4.80 -17.81 5.68
C LEU A 177 -5.43 -17.04 4.52
N GLU A 178 -6.47 -16.28 4.81
CA GLU A 178 -7.15 -15.42 3.85
C GLU A 178 -6.62 -14.00 3.92
N TYR A 179 -6.39 -13.40 2.74
CA TYR A 179 -5.99 -12.00 2.65
C TYR A 179 -7.15 -11.07 3.01
N THR A 180 -6.84 -10.06 3.79
CA THR A 180 -7.72 -8.92 4.05
C THR A 180 -6.90 -7.66 4.35
N ASN A 181 -7.50 -6.50 4.12
CA ASN A 181 -6.94 -5.19 4.48
C ASN A 181 -8.00 -4.29 5.11
N PHE A 182 -7.61 -3.11 5.55
CA PHE A 182 -8.50 -2.18 6.24
C PHE A 182 -9.66 -1.71 5.34
N VAL A 183 -9.41 -1.47 4.06
CA VAL A 183 -10.45 -1.03 3.11
C VAL A 183 -11.50 -2.11 2.89
N MET A 184 -11.07 -3.39 2.87
CA MET A 184 -11.98 -4.53 2.81
C MET A 184 -12.74 -4.71 4.13
N ALA A 185 -12.08 -4.47 5.26
CA ALA A 185 -12.65 -4.65 6.58
C ALA A 185 -13.76 -3.64 6.90
N ARG A 186 -13.61 -2.39 6.43
CA ARG A 186 -14.55 -1.29 6.70
C ARG A 186 -14.66 -0.35 5.50
N ALA A 187 -15.88 -0.12 5.04
CA ALA A 187 -16.14 0.75 3.87
C ALA A 187 -15.75 2.22 4.11
N GLU A 188 -15.71 2.66 5.36
CA GLU A 188 -15.31 4.01 5.78
C GLU A 188 -13.88 4.35 5.37
N TRP A 189 -13.02 3.34 5.18
CA TRP A 189 -11.63 3.52 4.78
C TRP A 189 -11.42 3.71 3.28
N ARG A 190 -12.47 3.60 2.47
CA ARG A 190 -12.37 3.77 1.00
C ARG A 190 -11.87 5.14 0.57
N ASP A 191 -12.17 6.17 1.35
CA ASP A 191 -11.80 7.55 1.02
C ASP A 191 -10.43 7.97 1.56
N ARG A 192 -9.85 7.19 2.50
CA ARG A 192 -8.58 7.52 3.18
C ARG A 192 -7.61 6.35 3.27
N GLY A 193 -7.99 5.19 2.78
CA GLY A 193 -7.13 4.03 2.66
C GLY A 193 -6.45 4.02 1.29
N LEU A 194 -5.13 3.93 1.31
CA LEU A 194 -4.27 3.88 0.14
C LEU A 194 -3.65 2.50 0.05
N LEU A 195 -4.20 1.66 -0.84
CA LEU A 195 -3.66 0.34 -1.10
C LEU A 195 -2.44 0.43 -2.01
N ILE A 196 -1.35 -0.20 -1.60
CA ILE A 196 -0.16 -0.40 -2.42
C ILE A 196 -0.01 -1.87 -2.73
N ASP A 197 0.07 -2.18 -4.00
CA ASP A 197 0.36 -3.51 -4.50
C ASP A 197 1.42 -3.45 -5.60
N SER A 198 1.92 -4.57 -6.04
CA SER A 198 2.98 -4.65 -7.05
C SER A 198 2.79 -5.84 -7.96
N LEU A 199 2.95 -5.60 -9.25
CA LEU A 199 2.98 -6.65 -10.27
C LEU A 199 4.21 -7.57 -10.15
N HIS A 200 5.26 -7.11 -9.46
CA HIS A 200 6.54 -7.82 -9.37
C HIS A 200 6.55 -8.92 -8.32
N ARG A 201 5.84 -8.70 -7.21
CA ARG A 201 5.80 -9.69 -6.12
C ARG A 201 4.40 -10.21 -6.01
N PRO A 202 3.97 -11.10 -5.76
CA PRO A 202 3.37 -12.31 -5.37
C PRO A 202 2.91 -13.21 -6.51
N SER A 203 3.01 -12.83 -7.73
CA SER A 203 2.66 -13.75 -8.79
C SER A 203 3.89 -14.55 -9.21
N ARG A 204 3.73 -15.84 -9.42
CA ARG A 204 4.63 -16.60 -10.28
C ARG A 204 4.74 -15.95 -11.69
N ARG A 205 3.95 -14.94 -11.95
CA ARG A 205 3.96 -14.06 -13.12
C ARG A 205 4.81 -12.83 -12.80
N ARG A 206 6.12 -12.97 -12.91
CA ARG A 206 7.06 -11.88 -12.70
C ARG A 206 7.29 -11.15 -14.00
N GLY A 207 6.96 -9.91 -14.07
CA GLY A 207 7.24 -9.05 -15.19
C GLY A 207 7.13 -7.60 -14.80
N GLY A 208 8.25 -6.92 -14.80
CA GLY A 208 8.36 -5.49 -14.68
C GLY A 208 8.29 -4.89 -13.27
N PRO A 209 9.07 -3.84 -13.01
CA PRO A 209 8.94 -3.03 -11.81
C PRO A 209 7.70 -2.14 -11.95
N GLY A 210 6.68 -2.39 -11.16
CA GLY A 210 5.51 -1.53 -11.10
C GLY A 210 4.86 -1.58 -9.71
N GLY A 211 4.80 -0.45 -9.02
CA GLY A 211 3.95 -0.27 -7.85
C GLY A 211 2.66 0.41 -8.29
N VAL A 212 1.55 0.03 -7.71
CA VAL A 212 0.24 0.62 -8.00
C VAL A 212 -0.45 0.96 -6.69
N SER A 213 -1.13 2.09 -6.65
CA SER A 213 -1.98 2.49 -5.52
C SER A 213 -3.40 2.77 -5.98
N ALA A 214 -4.38 2.49 -5.13
CA ALA A 214 -5.78 2.82 -5.36
C ALA A 214 -6.37 3.62 -4.21
N ARG A 215 -7.13 4.64 -4.55
CA ARG A 215 -7.90 5.47 -3.64
C ARG A 215 -9.23 5.86 -4.28
N ARG A 216 -10.31 5.89 -3.52
CA ARG A 216 -11.59 6.44 -3.99
C ARG A 216 -11.56 7.97 -3.90
N ALA A 217 -11.93 8.67 -4.97
CA ALA A 217 -12.18 10.09 -4.92
C ALA A 217 -13.51 10.34 -4.18
N GLY A 218 -13.43 10.84 -2.99
CA GLY A 218 -14.60 11.15 -2.17
C GLY A 218 -14.35 12.36 -1.26
N GLY A 219 -15.22 13.35 -1.36
CA GLY A 219 -15.37 14.43 -0.39
C GLY A 219 -14.38 15.58 -0.46
N ALA A 220 -14.91 16.75 -0.54
CA ALA A 220 -14.33 18.06 -0.81
C ALA A 220 -13.29 18.62 0.20
N ARG A 221 -12.37 17.82 0.74
CA ARG A 221 -11.29 18.31 1.62
C ARG A 221 -9.88 17.83 1.27
N ALA A 222 -9.70 17.17 0.16
CA ALA A 222 -8.37 16.68 -0.28
C ALA A 222 -7.76 17.55 -1.40
N GLY A 223 -8.15 18.81 -1.52
CA GLY A 223 -7.70 19.68 -2.60
C GLY A 223 -6.20 19.97 -2.63
N ALA A 224 -5.51 19.85 -1.50
CA ALA A 224 -4.07 20.12 -1.45
C ALA A 224 -3.19 18.94 -1.86
N ALA A 225 -3.67 17.69 -1.69
CA ALA A 225 -2.89 16.51 -2.03
C ALA A 225 -3.07 16.06 -3.49
N SER A 226 -4.20 16.41 -4.13
CA SER A 226 -4.45 16.06 -5.53
C SER A 226 -3.64 16.89 -6.53
N ASP A 227 -3.21 18.09 -6.13
CA ASP A 227 -2.43 18.98 -7.00
C ASP A 227 -0.93 18.66 -6.97
N ARG A 228 -0.48 17.77 -6.07
CA ARG A 228 0.93 17.37 -5.92
C ARG A 228 1.26 15.97 -6.51
N LEU A 229 0.26 15.19 -6.93
CA LEU A 229 0.41 13.88 -7.61
C LEU A 229 0.10 14.04 -9.12
#